data_2735bc908018d51a1c34b0714cb32b36
#
_entry.id   2735bc908018d51a1c34b0714cb32b36
#
_cell.length_a   1.000
_cell.length_b   1.000
_cell.length_c   1.000
_cell.angle_alpha   90.00
_cell.angle_beta   90.00
_cell.angle_gamma   90.00
#
_symmetry.space_group_name_H-M   'P 1'
#
loop_
_entity.id
_entity.type
_entity.pdbx_description
1 polymer ?
#
loop_
_entity_poly.entity_id
_entity_poly.type
_entity_poly.pdbx_seq_one_letter_code
_entity_poly.pdbx_strand_id
1 'polypeptide(L)'
;MLVEHANTWKADLPTDHAVRVERMKLSLDGLGLGDALVEMLSYQARAAPRRLAESNLPAGPWSHSDDTEMAISIVHVLKSHGHVNQDALAKRFAHRFERDPDRGYGKMTRIQMREIMAGTKWRDTAANAFGGQGSMGNGSAMRIAPLGAYFAHNLEQCA
;
A
#
# COMPACT_ATOMS: atom_id res chain seq x y z
N MET A 1 -14.72 19.02 -32.63
CA MET A 1 -15.75 18.11 -32.07
C MET A 1 -15.00 17.10 -31.20
N LEU A 2 -14.77 17.46 -29.94
CA LEU A 2 -14.09 16.62 -28.94
C LEU A 2 -15.13 15.66 -28.38
N VAL A 3 -15.02 14.39 -28.74
CA VAL A 3 -15.85 13.34 -28.20
C VAL A 3 -15.41 13.12 -26.76
N GLU A 4 -16.27 13.47 -25.81
CA GLU A 4 -16.20 13.12 -24.40
C GLU A 4 -16.10 11.59 -24.26
N HIS A 5 -14.92 11.09 -23.91
CA HIS A 5 -14.79 9.78 -23.33
C HIS A 5 -15.25 9.86 -21.86
N ALA A 6 -16.55 10.04 -21.68
CA ALA A 6 -17.18 9.96 -20.39
C ALA A 6 -17.15 8.50 -19.87
N ASN A 7 -16.39 8.29 -18.81
CA ASN A 7 -16.73 7.47 -17.65
C ASN A 7 -17.40 6.10 -17.89
N THR A 8 -16.74 5.15 -18.54
CA THR A 8 -17.18 3.75 -18.63
C THR A 8 -16.81 2.89 -17.38
N TRP A 9 -16.27 3.49 -16.33
CA TRP A 9 -15.75 2.79 -15.14
C TRP A 9 -16.77 2.46 -14.06
N LYS A 10 -17.98 3.05 -14.12
CA LYS A 10 -18.95 2.93 -13.02
C LYS A 10 -19.83 1.68 -13.09
N ALA A 11 -19.72 0.88 -14.15
CA ALA A 11 -20.66 -0.22 -14.40
C ALA A 11 -20.44 -1.48 -13.54
N ASP A 12 -19.24 -1.66 -12.91
CA ASP A 12 -18.86 -2.95 -12.30
C ASP A 12 -18.48 -2.88 -10.81
N LEU A 13 -18.84 -1.80 -10.11
CA LEU A 13 -18.59 -1.75 -8.67
C LEU A 13 -19.61 -2.63 -7.91
N PRO A 14 -19.17 -3.38 -6.87
CA PRO A 14 -20.07 -4.14 -6.02
C PRO A 14 -21.18 -3.27 -5.42
N THR A 15 -22.36 -3.82 -5.23
CA THR A 15 -23.52 -3.10 -4.66
C THR A 15 -23.24 -2.57 -3.25
N ASP A 16 -22.37 -3.27 -2.49
CA ASP A 16 -21.91 -2.91 -1.15
C ASP A 16 -20.56 -2.17 -1.13
N HIS A 17 -20.12 -1.65 -2.29
CA HIS A 17 -18.82 -1.00 -2.45
C HIS A 17 -18.56 0.09 -1.41
N ALA A 18 -19.54 0.94 -1.13
CA ALA A 18 -19.36 2.01 -0.15
C ALA A 18 -19.03 1.48 1.26
N VAL A 19 -19.71 0.41 1.69
CA VAL A 19 -19.46 -0.24 2.98
C VAL A 19 -18.08 -0.88 3.01
N ARG A 20 -17.68 -1.53 1.92
CA ARG A 20 -16.32 -2.11 1.78
C ARG A 20 -15.25 -1.04 1.88
N VAL A 21 -15.47 0.11 1.25
CA VAL A 21 -14.53 1.25 1.28
C VAL A 21 -14.38 1.80 2.70
N GLU A 22 -15.46 1.97 3.45
CA GLU A 22 -15.36 2.46 4.83
C GLU A 22 -14.60 1.48 5.74
N ARG A 23 -14.88 0.19 5.63
CA ARG A 23 -14.15 -0.86 6.37
C ARG A 23 -12.66 -0.89 6.01
N MET A 24 -12.35 -0.76 4.72
CA MET A 24 -10.98 -0.67 4.22
C MET A 24 -10.23 0.56 4.75
N LYS A 25 -10.89 1.70 4.84
CA LYS A 25 -10.31 2.93 5.42
C LYS A 25 -9.97 2.75 6.90
N LEU A 26 -10.87 2.19 7.69
CA LEU A 26 -10.59 1.88 9.10
C LEU A 26 -9.38 0.96 9.27
N SER A 27 -9.24 -0.02 8.37
CA SER A 27 -8.07 -0.90 8.35
C SER A 27 -6.79 -0.14 7.98
N LEU A 28 -6.86 0.78 7.02
CA LEU A 28 -5.74 1.64 6.66
C LEU A 28 -5.33 2.57 7.81
N ASP A 29 -6.29 3.15 8.51
CA ASP A 29 -6.01 4.04 9.65
C ASP A 29 -5.28 3.28 10.77
N GLY A 30 -5.71 2.05 11.06
CA GLY A 30 -5.04 1.18 12.03
C GLY A 30 -3.63 0.79 11.60
N LEU A 31 -3.45 0.43 10.32
CA LEU A 31 -2.14 0.13 9.75
C LEU A 31 -1.22 1.35 9.83
N GLY A 32 -1.69 2.52 9.38
CA GLY A 32 -0.89 3.74 9.38
C GLY A 32 -0.49 4.21 10.77
N LEU A 33 -1.38 4.07 11.77
CA LEU A 33 -1.04 4.37 13.16
C LEU A 33 0.03 3.41 13.70
N GLY A 34 -0.12 2.11 13.43
CA GLY A 34 0.85 1.09 13.86
C GLY A 34 2.23 1.30 13.23
N ASP A 35 2.26 1.51 11.93
CA ASP A 35 3.48 1.81 11.16
C ASP A 35 4.18 3.06 11.68
N ALA A 36 3.46 4.18 11.81
CA ALA A 36 4.03 5.44 12.30
C ALA A 36 4.53 5.34 13.75
N LEU A 37 3.86 4.55 14.60
CA LEU A 37 4.30 4.28 15.96
C LEU A 37 5.61 3.49 15.96
N VAL A 38 5.70 2.42 15.17
CA VAL A 38 6.91 1.59 15.08
C VAL A 38 8.06 2.38 14.48
N GLU A 39 7.82 3.15 13.42
CA GLU A 39 8.83 4.00 12.80
C GLU A 39 9.40 5.01 13.81
N MET A 40 8.54 5.70 14.56
CA MET A 40 8.95 6.64 15.60
C MET A 40 9.76 5.95 16.71
N LEU A 41 9.37 4.74 17.13
CA LEU A 41 10.04 4.00 18.20
C LEU A 41 11.36 3.38 17.72
N SER A 42 11.52 3.06 16.43
CA SER A 42 12.73 2.45 15.88
C SER A 42 13.95 3.36 16.04
N TYR A 43 13.78 4.67 15.90
CA TYR A 43 14.83 5.67 16.18
C TYR A 43 15.22 5.74 17.67
N GLN A 44 14.40 5.19 18.56
CA GLN A 44 14.60 5.21 20.01
C GLN A 44 14.52 3.80 20.62
N ALA A 45 14.98 2.79 19.91
CA ALA A 45 14.77 1.38 20.22
C ALA A 45 15.08 0.99 21.68
N ARG A 46 16.12 1.60 22.30
CA ARG A 46 16.46 1.34 23.70
C ARG A 46 15.44 1.89 24.71
N ALA A 47 14.77 3.00 24.36
CA ALA A 47 13.79 3.66 25.22
C ALA A 47 12.35 3.22 24.91
N ALA A 48 12.12 2.55 23.79
CA ALA A 48 10.78 2.21 23.29
C ALA A 48 9.94 1.41 24.30
N PRO A 49 10.43 0.31 24.94
CA PRO A 49 9.64 -0.45 25.89
C PRO A 49 9.17 0.38 27.08
N ARG A 50 10.05 1.24 27.60
CA ARG A 50 9.74 2.12 28.72
C ARG A 50 8.71 3.18 28.33
N ARG A 51 8.88 3.83 27.18
CA ARG A 51 7.95 4.86 26.68
C ARG A 51 6.55 4.31 26.47
N LEU A 52 6.44 3.09 25.92
CA LEU A 52 5.15 2.40 25.76
C LEU A 52 4.50 2.11 27.12
N ALA A 53 5.28 1.54 28.08
CA ALA A 53 4.76 1.20 29.40
C ALA A 53 4.29 2.43 30.19
N GLU A 54 4.98 3.56 30.04
CA GLU A 54 4.66 4.82 30.72
C GLU A 54 3.66 5.70 29.93
N SER A 55 3.17 5.23 28.76
CA SER A 55 2.35 6.03 27.82
C SER A 55 2.98 7.39 27.48
N ASN A 56 4.30 7.47 27.50
CA ASN A 56 5.08 8.69 27.29
C ASN A 56 5.63 8.72 25.86
N LEU A 57 4.73 8.94 24.88
CA LEU A 57 5.08 9.00 23.47
C LEU A 57 5.41 10.45 23.07
N PRO A 58 6.36 10.66 22.16
CA PRO A 58 6.64 12.00 21.61
C PRO A 58 5.39 12.61 20.98
N ALA A 59 5.31 13.93 21.00
CA ALA A 59 4.25 14.65 20.29
C ALA A 59 4.35 14.37 18.77
N GLY A 60 3.20 14.26 18.09
CA GLY A 60 3.14 14.13 16.63
C GLY A 60 3.41 15.45 15.89
N PRO A 61 3.35 15.42 14.56
CA PRO A 61 2.98 14.26 13.74
C PRO A 61 4.10 13.23 13.65
N TRP A 62 3.75 11.95 13.59
CA TRP A 62 4.69 10.84 13.35
C TRP A 62 4.75 10.49 11.87
N SER A 63 5.94 10.24 11.36
CA SER A 63 6.11 9.76 9.99
C SER A 63 5.76 8.28 9.89
N HIS A 64 5.12 7.90 8.79
CA HIS A 64 4.90 6.52 8.39
C HIS A 64 5.95 6.07 7.35
N SER A 65 6.08 4.76 7.16
CA SER A 65 7.03 4.12 6.23
C SER A 65 6.38 3.76 4.88
N ASP A 66 7.08 2.93 4.08
CA ASP A 66 6.59 2.36 2.84
C ASP A 66 5.40 1.41 3.05
N ASP A 67 5.23 0.83 4.22
CA ASP A 67 4.08 0.01 4.60
C ASP A 67 2.78 0.77 4.32
N THR A 68 2.63 1.94 4.90
CA THR A 68 1.46 2.81 4.72
C THR A 68 1.38 3.39 3.31
N GLU A 69 2.50 3.83 2.72
CA GLU A 69 2.50 4.37 1.35
C GLU A 69 1.98 3.35 0.33
N MET A 70 2.38 2.11 0.45
CA MET A 70 1.92 1.04 -0.44
C MET A 70 0.48 0.62 -0.13
N ALA A 71 0.08 0.60 1.14
CA ALA A 71 -1.31 0.33 1.54
C ALA A 71 -2.28 1.41 0.99
N ILE A 72 -1.92 2.69 1.03
CA ILE A 72 -2.68 3.78 0.42
C ILE A 72 -2.89 3.55 -1.09
N SER A 73 -1.89 3.01 -1.77
CA SER A 73 -2.00 2.69 -3.20
C SER A 73 -3.04 1.61 -3.47
N ILE A 74 -3.09 0.56 -2.63
CA ILE A 74 -4.10 -0.50 -2.70
C ILE A 74 -5.50 0.07 -2.46
N VAL A 75 -5.66 0.87 -1.40
CA VAL A 75 -6.93 1.54 -1.08
C VAL A 75 -7.43 2.38 -2.25
N HIS A 76 -6.53 3.15 -2.88
CA HIS A 76 -6.90 3.97 -4.03
C HIS A 76 -7.41 3.14 -5.22
N VAL A 77 -6.72 2.05 -5.53
CA VAL A 77 -7.10 1.17 -6.65
C VAL A 77 -8.43 0.47 -6.36
N LEU A 78 -8.61 -0.09 -5.17
CA LEU A 78 -9.86 -0.74 -4.77
C LEU A 78 -11.04 0.23 -4.76
N LYS A 79 -10.84 1.45 -4.27
CA LYS A 79 -11.87 2.50 -4.28
C LYS A 79 -12.30 2.87 -5.70
N SER A 80 -11.38 2.87 -6.65
CA SER A 80 -11.65 3.29 -8.03
C SER A 80 -12.19 2.16 -8.90
N HIS A 81 -11.80 0.90 -8.65
CA HIS A 81 -12.07 -0.22 -9.55
C HIS A 81 -12.94 -1.32 -8.94
N GLY A 82 -13.10 -1.37 -7.61
CA GLY A 82 -13.82 -2.44 -6.93
C GLY A 82 -13.08 -3.80 -6.90
N HIS A 83 -11.94 -3.88 -7.55
CA HIS A 83 -11.05 -5.05 -7.63
C HIS A 83 -9.60 -4.62 -7.74
N VAL A 84 -8.66 -5.58 -7.63
CA VAL A 84 -7.22 -5.32 -7.80
C VAL A 84 -6.90 -5.21 -9.29
N ASN A 85 -6.85 -3.99 -9.80
CA ASN A 85 -6.28 -3.70 -11.11
C ASN A 85 -4.76 -3.61 -10.98
N GLN A 86 -4.06 -4.68 -11.33
CA GLN A 86 -2.60 -4.80 -11.14
C GLN A 86 -1.81 -3.74 -11.92
N ASP A 87 -2.23 -3.38 -13.13
CA ASP A 87 -1.53 -2.38 -13.94
C ASP A 87 -1.69 -0.97 -13.33
N ALA A 88 -2.89 -0.64 -12.83
CA ALA A 88 -3.14 0.59 -12.09
C ALA A 88 -2.36 0.62 -10.76
N LEU A 89 -2.30 -0.51 -10.07
CA LEU A 89 -1.59 -0.64 -8.79
C LEU A 89 -0.08 -0.44 -8.96
N ALA A 90 0.54 -1.07 -9.96
CA ALA A 90 1.97 -0.92 -10.25
C ALA A 90 2.33 0.54 -10.56
N LYS A 91 1.54 1.20 -11.41
CA LYS A 91 1.70 2.64 -11.70
C LYS A 91 1.55 3.50 -10.45
N ARG A 92 0.59 3.15 -9.59
CA ARG A 92 0.35 3.90 -8.34
C ARG A 92 1.49 3.76 -7.36
N PHE A 93 2.04 2.55 -7.20
CA PHE A 93 3.24 2.33 -6.40
C PHE A 93 4.42 3.16 -6.89
N ALA A 94 4.71 3.11 -8.19
CA ALA A 94 5.80 3.88 -8.79
C ALA A 94 5.63 5.39 -8.57
N HIS A 95 4.42 5.92 -8.79
CA HIS A 95 4.13 7.33 -8.60
C HIS A 95 4.29 7.79 -7.13
N ARG A 96 3.84 6.98 -6.16
CA ARG A 96 4.03 7.34 -4.74
C ARG A 96 5.49 7.27 -4.33
N PHE A 97 6.22 6.26 -4.80
CA PHE A 97 7.67 6.17 -4.61
C PHE A 97 8.42 7.38 -5.18
N GLU A 98 8.04 7.84 -6.37
CA GLU A 98 8.64 9.03 -7.00
C GLU A 98 8.47 10.28 -6.14
N ARG A 99 7.30 10.45 -5.52
CA ARG A 99 7.00 11.62 -4.67
C ARG A 99 7.76 11.62 -3.36
N ASP A 100 8.01 10.46 -2.77
CA ASP A 100 8.71 10.32 -1.51
C ASP A 100 9.47 8.97 -1.47
N PRO A 101 10.69 8.93 -2.02
CA PRO A 101 11.48 7.71 -2.12
C PRO A 101 12.12 7.29 -0.78
N ASP A 102 12.10 8.16 0.23
CA ASP A 102 12.84 7.97 1.49
C ASP A 102 11.98 7.44 2.64
N ARG A 103 10.92 6.69 2.30
CA ARG A 103 10.00 6.03 3.24
C ARG A 103 10.41 4.63 3.68
N GLY A 104 11.68 4.28 3.64
CA GLY A 104 12.12 2.95 4.10
C GLY A 104 12.03 1.83 3.06
N TYR A 105 11.63 2.11 1.82
CA TYR A 105 11.52 1.11 0.76
C TYR A 105 12.74 0.21 0.65
N GLY A 106 12.51 -1.10 0.60
CA GLY A 106 13.55 -2.10 0.41
C GLY A 106 14.30 -1.94 -0.92
N LYS A 107 15.55 -2.39 -0.96
CA LYS A 107 16.43 -2.23 -2.13
C LYS A 107 15.79 -2.72 -3.44
N MET A 108 15.17 -3.91 -3.43
CA MET A 108 14.55 -4.47 -4.63
C MET A 108 13.31 -3.66 -5.05
N THR A 109 12.49 -3.22 -4.10
CA THR A 109 11.34 -2.35 -4.38
C THR A 109 11.79 -1.05 -5.04
N ARG A 110 12.87 -0.41 -4.57
CA ARG A 110 13.44 0.80 -5.19
C ARG A 110 13.88 0.56 -6.64
N ILE A 111 14.47 -0.60 -6.94
CA ILE A 111 14.86 -0.97 -8.30
C ILE A 111 13.61 -1.13 -9.16
N GLN A 112 12.65 -1.94 -8.74
CA GLN A 112 11.40 -2.19 -9.47
C GLN A 112 10.62 -0.91 -9.75
N MET A 113 10.48 -0.01 -8.76
CA MET A 113 9.77 1.25 -8.97
C MET A 113 10.46 2.12 -10.03
N ARG A 114 11.79 2.20 -10.01
CA ARG A 114 12.56 2.95 -11.03
C ARG A 114 12.43 2.35 -12.42
N GLU A 115 12.46 1.02 -12.54
CA GLU A 115 12.27 0.33 -13.81
C GLU A 115 10.87 0.58 -14.38
N ILE A 116 9.82 0.53 -13.54
CA ILE A 116 8.44 0.84 -13.94
C ILE A 116 8.33 2.30 -14.41
N MET A 117 8.94 3.24 -13.69
CA MET A 117 8.98 4.66 -14.08
C MET A 117 9.74 4.87 -15.41
N ALA A 118 10.77 4.08 -15.67
CA ALA A 118 11.50 4.08 -16.93
C ALA A 118 10.74 3.39 -18.10
N GLY A 119 9.53 2.87 -17.85
CA GLY A 119 8.68 2.26 -18.87
C GLY A 119 8.77 0.74 -18.98
N THR A 120 9.54 0.08 -18.11
CA THR A 120 9.58 -1.39 -18.04
C THR A 120 8.21 -1.91 -17.55
N LYS A 121 7.73 -2.97 -18.18
CA LYS A 121 6.48 -3.61 -17.72
C LYS A 121 6.66 -4.17 -16.32
N TRP A 122 5.73 -3.88 -15.44
CA TRP A 122 5.81 -4.34 -14.04
C TRP A 122 5.89 -5.87 -13.92
N ARG A 123 5.31 -6.62 -14.86
CA ARG A 123 5.38 -8.08 -14.88
C ARG A 123 6.80 -8.58 -15.12
N ASP A 124 7.54 -7.90 -15.98
CA ASP A 124 8.92 -8.29 -16.32
C ASP A 124 9.84 -7.98 -15.13
N THR A 125 9.73 -6.79 -14.54
CA THR A 125 10.53 -6.44 -13.36
C THR A 125 10.18 -7.30 -12.14
N ALA A 126 8.91 -7.67 -11.94
CA ALA A 126 8.50 -8.57 -10.88
C ALA A 126 9.02 -10.00 -11.09
N ALA A 127 8.93 -10.53 -12.31
CA ALA A 127 9.41 -11.87 -12.65
C ALA A 127 10.93 -12.01 -12.49
N ASN A 128 11.68 -10.93 -12.74
CA ASN A 128 13.15 -10.92 -12.65
C ASN A 128 13.67 -10.65 -11.23
N ALA A 129 12.79 -10.33 -10.28
CA ALA A 129 13.20 -10.03 -8.91
C ALA A 129 13.98 -11.20 -8.29
N PHE A 130 15.15 -10.88 -7.72
CA PHE A 130 16.06 -11.87 -7.12
C PHE A 130 16.41 -13.05 -8.05
N GLY A 131 16.61 -12.76 -9.35
CA GLY A 131 16.90 -13.79 -10.34
C GLY A 131 15.74 -14.75 -10.60
N GLY A 132 14.50 -14.28 -10.43
CA GLY A 132 13.28 -15.06 -10.63
C GLY A 132 12.89 -15.94 -9.43
N GLN A 133 13.61 -15.87 -8.32
CA GLN A 133 13.31 -16.68 -7.12
C GLN A 133 12.22 -16.07 -6.23
N GLY A 134 11.80 -14.84 -6.51
CA GLY A 134 10.89 -14.11 -5.66
C GLY A 134 11.56 -13.50 -4.43
N SER A 135 10.77 -12.83 -3.58
CA SER A 135 11.27 -12.14 -2.39
C SER A 135 10.91 -12.89 -1.12
N MET A 136 11.86 -12.97 -0.18
CA MET A 136 11.66 -13.43 1.19
C MET A 136 11.28 -12.28 2.14
N GLY A 137 11.20 -11.05 1.63
CA GLY A 137 10.81 -9.88 2.42
C GLY A 137 9.31 -9.80 2.69
N ASN A 138 8.92 -8.94 3.63
CA ASN A 138 7.53 -8.74 4.05
C ASN A 138 6.69 -7.84 3.11
N GLY A 139 7.24 -7.43 1.97
CA GLY A 139 6.65 -6.41 1.10
C GLY A 139 5.20 -6.64 0.66
N SER A 140 4.74 -7.90 0.56
CA SER A 140 3.33 -8.20 0.31
C SER A 140 2.49 -8.19 1.58
N ALA A 141 3.02 -8.72 2.69
CA ALA A 141 2.30 -8.84 3.95
C ALA A 141 2.04 -7.48 4.62
N MET A 142 3.03 -6.58 4.63
CA MET A 142 2.98 -5.28 5.30
C MET A 142 1.83 -4.38 4.83
N ARG A 143 1.36 -4.52 3.60
CA ARG A 143 0.39 -3.62 2.95
C ARG A 143 -0.99 -4.24 2.70
N ILE A 144 -1.19 -5.54 3.04
CA ILE A 144 -2.36 -6.29 2.58
C ILE A 144 -3.63 -6.07 3.43
N ALA A 145 -3.52 -5.54 4.65
CA ALA A 145 -4.63 -5.44 5.59
C ALA A 145 -5.88 -4.71 5.01
N PRO A 146 -5.76 -3.58 4.30
CA PRO A 146 -6.92 -2.94 3.68
C PRO A 146 -7.60 -3.79 2.60
N LEU A 147 -6.85 -4.62 1.87
CA LEU A 147 -7.42 -5.53 0.89
C LEU A 147 -8.25 -6.61 1.56
N GLY A 148 -7.73 -7.25 2.62
CA GLY A 148 -8.49 -8.22 3.41
C GLY A 148 -9.76 -7.61 4.00
N ALA A 149 -9.70 -6.37 4.49
CA ALA A 149 -10.87 -5.65 5.00
C ALA A 149 -11.90 -5.36 3.90
N TYR A 150 -11.47 -5.04 2.69
CA TYR A 150 -12.39 -4.80 1.55
C TYR A 150 -13.15 -6.07 1.16
N PHE A 151 -12.48 -7.23 1.12
CA PHE A 151 -13.06 -8.52 0.72
C PHE A 151 -13.50 -9.40 1.89
N ALA A 152 -13.64 -8.88 3.12
CA ALA A 152 -13.89 -9.66 4.33
C ALA A 152 -15.13 -10.58 4.28
N HIS A 153 -16.08 -10.35 3.37
CA HIS A 153 -17.26 -11.22 3.16
C HIS A 153 -17.08 -12.23 2.01
N ASN A 154 -15.96 -12.19 1.30
CA ASN A 154 -15.68 -13.09 0.19
C ASN A 154 -14.19 -13.43 0.17
N LEU A 155 -13.81 -14.45 0.94
CA LEU A 155 -12.42 -14.88 1.08
C LEU A 155 -11.84 -15.45 -0.22
N GLU A 156 -12.66 -16.00 -1.11
CA GLU A 156 -12.23 -16.49 -2.42
C GLU A 156 -11.69 -15.36 -3.31
N GLN A 157 -12.17 -14.13 -3.12
CA GLN A 157 -11.66 -12.96 -3.84
C GLN A 157 -10.37 -12.39 -3.21
N CYS A 158 -9.97 -12.87 -2.04
CA CYS A 158 -8.72 -12.48 -1.39
C CYS A 158 -7.52 -13.35 -1.83
N ALA A 159 -7.78 -14.54 -2.33
CA ALA A 159 -6.77 -15.50 -2.77
C ALA A 159 -6.37 -15.27 -4.23
#